data_3894dcf867268f61d870c7992b03a48f
#
_entry.id   3894dcf867268f61d870c7992b03a48f
#
_cell.length_a   1.000
_cell.length_b   1.000
_cell.length_c   1.000
_cell.angle_alpha   90.00
_cell.angle_beta   90.00
_cell.angle_gamma   90.00
#
_symmetry.space_group_name_H-M   'P 1'
#
loop_
_entity.id
_entity.type
_entity.pdbx_description
1 polymer ?
#
loop_
_entity_poly.entity_id
_entity_poly.type
_entity_poly.pdbx_seq_one_letter_code
_entity_poly.pdbx_strand_id
1 'polypeptide(L)'
;MEKYFETEQEFLANYDDSKYQKPSVTVDMLIFTINKTKNKNYRALANKSLQILMVNRKDHPFKGHWAIPGGFAHIDEAIKDSAKRELKEETNLDNVYMEQLYTWGDLGRDPRTRVISVAYMALTNKDELEVKAGDDAADAQWLDVSYDFVSSQTVDGITKNDYELKLKNETVELKAIVRENKTVTHNVVDIKYEIIDNGGIAFDHAKIIAYGLHRLKTKVEWSDIAFHLMPDEFTIGDLQDVYSLILNKKIIAPNFRRKMKHMLLPINKETEEAAGHRPAQLFKFNPNWREEKEEF
;
A
#
# COMPACT_ATOMS: atom_id res chain seq x y z
N MET A 1 40.37 15.10 -26.94
CA MET A 1 40.91 16.11 -25.99
C MET A 1 39.86 16.35 -24.91
N GLU A 2 40.13 15.92 -23.71
CA GLU A 2 39.26 16.26 -22.57
C GLU A 2 39.34 17.78 -22.35
N LYS A 3 38.15 18.43 -22.29
CA LYS A 3 38.09 19.88 -21.97
C LYS A 3 38.47 20.01 -20.49
N TYR A 4 39.54 20.72 -20.20
CA TYR A 4 39.92 21.10 -18.84
C TYR A 4 39.13 22.36 -18.45
N PHE A 5 38.46 22.30 -17.29
CA PHE A 5 37.74 23.46 -16.72
C PHE A 5 38.46 23.91 -15.46
N GLU A 6 38.66 25.19 -15.30
CA GLU A 6 39.38 25.78 -14.15
C GLU A 6 38.46 25.91 -12.93
N THR A 7 37.14 26.07 -13.16
CA THR A 7 36.14 26.21 -12.10
C THR A 7 34.93 25.29 -12.30
N GLU A 8 34.27 24.95 -11.21
CA GLU A 8 33.00 24.22 -11.22
C GLU A 8 31.93 24.94 -12.04
N GLN A 9 31.89 26.23 -11.95
CA GLN A 9 30.95 27.08 -12.69
C GLN A 9 31.14 26.95 -14.22
N GLU A 10 32.38 26.96 -14.69
CA GLU A 10 32.72 26.74 -16.11
C GLU A 10 32.36 25.29 -16.53
N PHE A 11 32.63 24.30 -15.69
CA PHE A 11 32.24 22.92 -15.94
C PHE A 11 30.72 22.79 -16.11
N LEU A 12 29.94 23.30 -15.15
CA LEU A 12 28.48 23.25 -15.17
C LEU A 12 27.86 23.99 -16.36
N ALA A 13 28.40 25.14 -16.72
CA ALA A 13 27.95 25.92 -17.89
C ALA A 13 28.19 25.21 -19.24
N ASN A 14 29.18 24.33 -19.29
CA ASN A 14 29.53 23.55 -20.49
C ASN A 14 29.15 22.08 -20.41
N TYR A 15 28.48 21.67 -19.31
CA TYR A 15 28.08 20.30 -19.12
C TYR A 15 27.00 19.89 -20.12
N ASP A 16 27.31 18.88 -20.94
CA ASP A 16 26.38 18.30 -21.90
C ASP A 16 25.90 16.95 -21.38
N ASP A 17 24.65 16.91 -20.94
CA ASP A 17 23.98 15.70 -20.44
C ASP A 17 23.22 14.94 -21.52
N SER A 18 23.17 15.45 -22.76
CA SER A 18 22.47 14.83 -23.90
C SER A 18 23.05 13.47 -24.31
N LYS A 19 24.32 13.23 -23.97
CA LYS A 19 25.02 11.95 -24.20
C LYS A 19 24.53 10.81 -23.30
N TYR A 20 23.78 11.10 -22.25
CA TYR A 20 23.22 10.10 -21.35
C TYR A 20 21.74 9.86 -21.68
N GLN A 21 21.37 8.58 -21.86
CA GLN A 21 19.96 8.22 -21.97
C GLN A 21 19.27 8.43 -20.62
N LYS A 22 18.16 9.17 -20.61
CA LYS A 22 17.39 9.46 -19.40
C LYS A 22 16.14 8.59 -19.38
N PRO A 23 15.93 7.75 -18.34
CA PRO A 23 14.66 7.08 -18.15
C PRO A 23 13.60 8.11 -17.73
N SER A 24 12.34 7.83 -18.07
CA SER A 24 11.21 8.51 -17.44
C SER A 24 11.05 8.04 -16.01
N VAL A 25 10.67 8.94 -15.13
CA VAL A 25 10.39 8.60 -13.73
C VAL A 25 8.90 8.76 -13.46
N THR A 26 8.31 7.76 -12.81
CA THR A 26 6.91 7.77 -12.38
C THR A 26 6.82 7.54 -10.89
N VAL A 27 5.67 7.89 -10.32
CA VAL A 27 5.26 7.46 -8.98
C VAL A 27 4.04 6.55 -9.11
N ASP A 28 4.00 5.48 -8.34
CA ASP A 28 2.87 4.56 -8.25
C ASP A 28 2.37 4.55 -6.79
N MET A 29 1.06 4.68 -6.59
CA MET A 29 0.45 4.87 -5.28
C MET A 29 -0.38 3.66 -4.85
N LEU A 30 0.08 2.90 -3.85
CA LEU A 30 -0.74 1.90 -3.18
C LEU A 30 -1.52 2.58 -2.06
N ILE A 31 -2.80 2.84 -2.30
CA ILE A 31 -3.66 3.52 -1.34
C ILE A 31 -4.58 2.48 -0.72
N PHE A 32 -4.40 2.22 0.59
CA PHE A 32 -5.18 1.26 1.34
C PHE A 32 -6.15 1.94 2.31
N THR A 33 -7.30 1.30 2.49
CA THR A 33 -8.31 1.67 3.49
C THR A 33 -9.00 0.44 4.06
N ILE A 34 -9.80 0.63 5.12
CA ILE A 34 -10.66 -0.41 5.68
C ILE A 34 -12.11 -0.08 5.36
N ASN A 35 -12.80 -1.02 4.70
CA ASN A 35 -14.24 -0.95 4.52
C ASN A 35 -14.96 -1.58 5.71
N LYS A 36 -15.99 -0.90 6.22
CA LYS A 36 -16.90 -1.40 7.27
C LYS A 36 -18.27 -1.55 6.64
N THR A 37 -18.64 -2.76 6.23
CA THR A 37 -19.99 -3.02 5.72
C THR A 37 -20.93 -3.18 6.91
N LYS A 38 -21.91 -2.28 7.04
CA LYS A 38 -22.98 -2.44 8.04
C LYS A 38 -23.82 -3.66 7.66
N ASN A 39 -23.75 -4.73 8.45
CA ASN A 39 -24.65 -5.85 8.27
C ASN A 39 -26.09 -5.42 8.53
N LYS A 40 -27.02 -5.79 7.65
CA LYS A 40 -28.48 -5.63 7.88
C LYS A 40 -28.98 -6.41 9.10
N ASN A 41 -28.18 -7.35 9.60
CA ASN A 41 -28.49 -8.17 10.77
C ASN A 41 -27.58 -7.73 11.92
N TYR A 42 -28.14 -7.02 12.92
CA TYR A 42 -27.40 -6.47 14.07
C TYR A 42 -26.76 -7.53 14.99
N ARG A 43 -27.01 -8.82 14.72
CA ARG A 43 -26.35 -9.92 15.44
C ARG A 43 -25.08 -10.42 14.75
N ALA A 44 -24.83 -9.99 13.52
CA ALA A 44 -23.60 -10.32 12.79
C ALA A 44 -22.60 -9.17 12.93
N LEU A 45 -21.37 -9.49 13.30
CA LEU A 45 -20.25 -8.53 13.32
C LEU A 45 -20.15 -7.87 11.93
N ALA A 46 -19.88 -6.56 11.90
CA ALA A 46 -19.65 -5.84 10.64
C ALA A 46 -18.52 -6.56 9.89
N ASN A 47 -18.78 -6.96 8.65
CA ASN A 47 -17.72 -7.49 7.80
C ASN A 47 -16.79 -6.34 7.46
N LYS A 48 -15.54 -6.45 7.89
CA LYS A 48 -14.47 -5.52 7.52
C LYS A 48 -13.61 -6.16 6.43
N SER A 49 -13.17 -5.37 5.48
CA SER A 49 -12.21 -5.79 4.44
C SER A 49 -11.13 -4.74 4.24
N LEU A 50 -9.91 -5.19 3.97
CA LEU A 50 -8.85 -4.31 3.47
C LEU A 50 -9.17 -4.01 2.01
N GLN A 51 -9.15 -2.74 1.65
CA GLN A 51 -9.39 -2.29 0.28
C GLN A 51 -8.18 -1.54 -0.27
N ILE A 52 -8.01 -1.62 -1.57
CA ILE A 52 -7.05 -0.84 -2.36
C ILE A 52 -7.78 -0.02 -3.41
N LEU A 53 -7.33 1.20 -3.65
CA LEU A 53 -7.81 2.01 -4.76
C LEU A 53 -7.19 1.53 -6.06
N MET A 54 -8.03 1.28 -7.06
CA MET A 54 -7.61 0.92 -8.41
C MET A 54 -8.28 1.84 -9.42
N VAL A 55 -7.59 2.13 -10.51
CA VAL A 55 -8.08 2.95 -11.63
C VAL A 55 -8.16 2.10 -12.90
N ASN A 56 -9.25 2.22 -13.64
CA ASN A 56 -9.39 1.56 -14.94
C ASN A 56 -8.75 2.43 -16.02
N ARG A 57 -7.84 1.86 -16.81
CA ARG A 57 -7.08 2.59 -17.83
C ARG A 57 -7.94 2.89 -19.06
N LYS A 58 -8.07 4.18 -19.36
CA LYS A 58 -8.80 4.70 -20.53
C LYS A 58 -8.06 4.48 -21.84
N ASP A 59 -6.71 4.56 -21.79
CA ASP A 59 -5.86 4.59 -22.95
C ASP A 59 -4.76 3.50 -22.94
N HIS A 60 -4.13 3.28 -24.09
CA HIS A 60 -2.98 2.40 -24.23
C HIS A 60 -1.71 2.97 -23.57
N PRO A 61 -0.83 2.10 -23.11
CA PRO A 61 -0.91 0.64 -23.07
C PRO A 61 -1.87 0.14 -21.98
N PHE A 62 -2.30 -1.11 -22.10
CA PHE A 62 -3.21 -1.79 -21.17
C PHE A 62 -4.61 -1.13 -21.04
N LYS A 63 -5.16 -0.59 -22.12
CA LYS A 63 -6.53 -0.06 -22.14
C LYS A 63 -7.54 -1.08 -21.62
N GLY A 64 -8.40 -0.64 -20.67
CA GLY A 64 -9.42 -1.48 -20.03
C GLY A 64 -8.89 -2.36 -18.90
N HIS A 65 -7.58 -2.37 -18.63
CA HIS A 65 -7.00 -3.04 -17.45
C HIS A 65 -7.03 -2.12 -16.24
N TRP A 66 -6.95 -2.71 -15.06
CA TRP A 66 -6.90 -2.00 -13.80
C TRP A 66 -5.45 -1.74 -13.37
N ALA A 67 -5.18 -0.56 -12.90
CA ALA A 67 -3.87 -0.10 -12.44
C ALA A 67 -3.96 0.48 -11.04
N ILE A 68 -2.86 0.51 -10.30
CA ILE A 68 -2.75 1.41 -9.15
C ILE A 68 -2.65 2.85 -9.67
N PRO A 69 -3.19 3.85 -8.94
CA PRO A 69 -3.02 5.27 -9.27
C PRO A 69 -1.56 5.65 -9.41
N GLY A 70 -1.26 6.64 -10.23
CA GLY A 70 0.09 7.14 -10.38
C GLY A 70 0.31 7.87 -11.70
N GLY A 71 1.42 8.62 -11.78
CA GLY A 71 1.74 9.43 -12.95
C GLY A 71 3.23 9.72 -13.07
N PHE A 72 3.56 10.51 -14.08
CA PHE A 72 4.94 10.95 -14.31
C PHE A 72 5.35 12.04 -13.32
N ALA A 73 6.55 11.91 -12.77
CA ALA A 73 7.16 12.98 -12.00
C ALA A 73 7.50 14.16 -12.91
N HIS A 74 7.15 15.39 -12.49
CA HIS A 74 7.51 16.58 -13.21
C HIS A 74 8.98 16.93 -12.95
N ILE A 75 9.59 17.62 -13.91
CA ILE A 75 11.04 17.91 -13.85
C ILE A 75 11.41 18.89 -12.74
N ASP A 76 10.45 19.67 -12.28
CA ASP A 76 10.58 20.76 -11.31
C ASP A 76 10.01 20.40 -9.92
N GLU A 77 9.61 19.14 -9.71
CA GLU A 77 9.11 18.69 -8.41
C GLU A 77 9.96 17.56 -7.81
N ALA A 78 10.02 17.49 -6.48
CA ALA A 78 10.63 16.35 -5.81
C ALA A 78 9.71 15.11 -5.91
N ILE A 79 10.29 13.90 -5.98
CA ILE A 79 9.55 12.65 -6.11
C ILE A 79 8.45 12.48 -5.04
N LYS A 80 8.73 12.91 -3.80
CA LYS A 80 7.73 12.89 -2.73
C LYS A 80 6.57 13.84 -2.98
N ASP A 81 6.82 14.96 -3.64
CA ASP A 81 5.79 15.95 -3.97
C ASP A 81 4.96 15.49 -5.16
N SER A 82 5.58 14.81 -6.16
CA SER A 82 4.84 14.08 -7.19
C SER A 82 3.87 13.06 -6.56
N ALA A 83 4.33 12.28 -5.58
CA ALA A 83 3.49 11.30 -4.91
C ALA A 83 2.32 11.94 -4.13
N LYS A 84 2.54 13.10 -3.49
CA LYS A 84 1.46 13.84 -2.82
C LYS A 84 0.46 14.42 -3.82
N ARG A 85 0.94 14.93 -4.97
CA ARG A 85 0.08 15.46 -6.03
C ARG A 85 -0.84 14.34 -6.56
N GLU A 86 -0.27 13.20 -6.95
CA GLU A 86 -1.03 12.05 -7.42
C GLU A 86 -2.06 11.58 -6.38
N LEU A 87 -1.65 11.46 -5.10
CA LEU A 87 -2.57 11.11 -4.02
C LEU A 87 -3.75 12.08 -3.94
N LYS A 88 -3.48 13.39 -4.02
CA LYS A 88 -4.51 14.43 -3.94
C LYS A 88 -5.43 14.41 -5.15
N GLU A 89 -4.89 14.23 -6.35
CA GLU A 89 -5.66 14.17 -7.60
C GLU A 89 -6.64 13.01 -7.57
N GLU A 90 -6.21 11.83 -7.09
CA GLU A 90 -7.01 10.61 -7.07
C GLU A 90 -7.99 10.52 -5.88
N THR A 91 -7.67 11.12 -4.74
CA THR A 91 -8.44 10.92 -3.50
C THR A 91 -8.97 12.21 -2.89
N ASN A 92 -8.53 13.37 -3.37
CA ASN A 92 -8.77 14.69 -2.78
C ASN A 92 -8.27 14.82 -1.32
N LEU A 93 -7.37 13.95 -0.88
CA LEU A 93 -6.83 13.96 0.48
C LEU A 93 -5.48 14.65 0.56
N ASP A 94 -5.31 15.41 1.65
CA ASP A 94 -4.04 15.93 2.12
C ASP A 94 -3.70 15.27 3.47
N ASN A 95 -2.39 15.22 3.81
CA ASN A 95 -1.89 14.84 5.14
C ASN A 95 -2.24 13.41 5.62
N VAL A 96 -2.36 12.46 4.71
CA VAL A 96 -2.45 11.04 5.08
C VAL A 96 -1.06 10.43 5.27
N TYR A 97 -1.00 9.33 6.01
CA TYR A 97 0.23 8.56 6.11
C TYR A 97 0.71 8.12 4.73
N MET A 98 1.96 8.42 4.41
CA MET A 98 2.60 8.05 3.16
C MET A 98 4.06 7.69 3.38
N GLU A 99 4.49 6.55 2.87
CA GLU A 99 5.90 6.12 2.87
C GLU A 99 6.34 5.58 1.53
N GLN A 100 7.61 5.78 1.17
CA GLN A 100 8.20 5.13 0.01
C GLN A 100 8.32 3.63 0.25
N LEU A 101 7.78 2.86 -0.68
CA LEU A 101 7.73 1.41 -0.60
C LEU A 101 8.97 0.77 -1.23
N TYR A 102 9.18 1.02 -2.52
CA TYR A 102 10.29 0.47 -3.30
C TYR A 102 10.46 1.23 -4.62
N THR A 103 11.64 1.11 -5.24
CA THR A 103 11.89 1.64 -6.58
C THR A 103 11.97 0.50 -7.60
N TRP A 104 11.03 0.49 -8.54
CA TRP A 104 10.87 -0.53 -9.57
C TRP A 104 11.57 -0.10 -10.86
N GLY A 105 12.62 -0.80 -11.20
CA GLY A 105 13.45 -0.45 -12.37
C GLY A 105 13.72 -1.64 -13.28
N ASP A 106 12.89 -2.68 -13.30
CA ASP A 106 13.06 -3.84 -14.18
C ASP A 106 12.99 -3.41 -15.65
N LEU A 107 13.76 -4.07 -16.50
CA LEU A 107 13.72 -3.83 -17.95
C LEU A 107 12.37 -4.31 -18.50
N GLY A 108 11.77 -3.50 -19.37
CA GLY A 108 10.53 -3.88 -20.05
C GLY A 108 9.27 -3.82 -19.18
N ARG A 109 9.36 -3.26 -17.93
CA ARG A 109 8.17 -3.07 -17.08
C ARG A 109 7.10 -2.18 -17.73
N ASP A 110 7.51 -1.26 -18.58
CA ASP A 110 6.64 -0.42 -19.41
C ASP A 110 7.01 -0.66 -20.90
N PRO A 111 6.04 -1.01 -21.77
CA PRO A 111 6.31 -1.29 -23.17
C PRO A 111 6.66 -0.05 -24.00
N ARG A 112 6.39 1.16 -23.50
CA ARG A 112 6.63 2.42 -24.24
C ARG A 112 8.09 2.81 -24.27
N THR A 113 8.74 2.77 -23.10
CA THR A 113 10.12 3.26 -22.94
C THR A 113 10.73 2.76 -21.63
N ARG A 114 11.98 3.15 -21.38
CA ARG A 114 12.63 2.92 -20.08
C ARG A 114 11.96 3.76 -18.99
N VAL A 115 11.20 3.13 -18.11
CA VAL A 115 10.53 3.78 -16.97
C VAL A 115 11.09 3.22 -15.66
N ILE A 116 11.35 4.11 -14.72
CA ILE A 116 11.65 3.79 -13.31
C ILE A 116 10.50 4.34 -12.48
N SER A 117 9.84 3.49 -11.70
CA SER A 117 8.77 3.91 -10.83
C SER A 117 9.18 3.87 -9.36
N VAL A 118 8.88 4.93 -8.65
CA VAL A 118 9.03 5.02 -7.20
C VAL A 118 7.64 4.78 -6.58
N ALA A 119 7.43 3.58 -6.05
CA ALA A 119 6.16 3.23 -5.42
C ALA A 119 6.07 3.78 -3.99
N TYR A 120 4.92 4.32 -3.65
CA TYR A 120 4.55 4.75 -2.30
C TYR A 120 3.36 3.95 -1.79
N MET A 121 3.29 3.78 -0.48
CA MET A 121 2.12 3.25 0.21
C MET A 121 1.48 4.36 1.03
N ALA A 122 0.19 4.57 0.84
CA ALA A 122 -0.62 5.48 1.63
C ALA A 122 -1.72 4.72 2.37
N LEU A 123 -1.99 5.13 3.62
CA LEU A 123 -3.01 4.54 4.46
C LEU A 123 -3.99 5.62 4.90
N THR A 124 -5.27 5.34 4.76
CA THR A 124 -6.31 6.33 5.07
C THR A 124 -7.57 5.68 5.64
N ASN A 125 -8.33 6.46 6.39
CA ASN A 125 -9.67 6.07 6.82
C ASN A 125 -10.70 6.39 5.73
N LYS A 126 -11.55 5.44 5.38
CA LYS A 126 -12.55 5.57 4.31
C LYS A 126 -13.58 6.68 4.58
N ASP A 127 -13.87 6.98 5.84
CA ASP A 127 -14.88 7.98 6.22
C ASP A 127 -14.47 9.41 5.81
N GLU A 128 -13.20 9.61 5.41
CA GLU A 128 -12.63 10.90 4.98
C GLU A 128 -12.51 11.04 3.46
N LEU A 129 -12.98 10.03 2.68
CA LEU A 129 -12.66 9.89 1.26
C LEU A 129 -13.80 10.34 0.34
N GLU A 130 -13.49 11.26 -0.57
CA GLU A 130 -14.23 11.46 -1.82
C GLU A 130 -13.37 11.00 -3.01
N VAL A 131 -13.56 9.77 -3.48
CA VAL A 131 -12.83 9.24 -4.64
C VAL A 131 -13.39 9.84 -5.92
N LYS A 132 -12.53 10.43 -6.74
CA LYS A 132 -12.83 10.88 -8.10
C LYS A 132 -11.88 10.19 -9.06
N ALA A 133 -12.38 9.78 -10.22
CA ALA A 133 -11.51 9.33 -11.29
C ALA A 133 -10.65 10.52 -11.77
N GLY A 134 -9.34 10.37 -11.82
CA GLY A 134 -8.43 11.35 -12.43
C GLY A 134 -8.65 11.48 -13.93
N ASP A 135 -8.01 12.47 -14.57
CA ASP A 135 -8.24 12.81 -15.99
C ASP A 135 -7.93 11.63 -16.94
N ASP A 136 -7.00 10.77 -16.60
CA ASP A 136 -6.57 9.61 -17.41
C ASP A 136 -7.28 8.31 -17.04
N ALA A 137 -8.17 8.30 -16.03
CA ALA A 137 -8.92 7.14 -15.60
C ALA A 137 -10.35 7.14 -16.18
N ALA A 138 -10.79 5.97 -16.67
CA ALA A 138 -12.19 5.78 -17.07
C ALA A 138 -13.10 5.61 -15.84
N ASP A 139 -12.55 5.06 -14.76
CA ASP A 139 -13.23 4.76 -13.50
C ASP A 139 -12.19 4.54 -12.38
N ALA A 140 -12.53 4.95 -11.16
CA ALA A 140 -11.71 4.69 -9.98
C ALA A 140 -12.56 4.00 -8.92
N GLN A 141 -12.12 2.83 -8.44
CA GLN A 141 -12.91 2.00 -7.52
C GLN A 141 -12.07 1.43 -6.38
N TRP A 142 -12.70 1.34 -5.21
CA TRP A 142 -12.18 0.57 -4.09
C TRP A 142 -12.49 -0.91 -4.29
N LEU A 143 -11.43 -1.75 -4.28
CA LEU A 143 -11.54 -3.20 -4.40
C LEU A 143 -11.06 -3.85 -3.10
N ASP A 144 -11.84 -4.80 -2.58
CA ASP A 144 -11.38 -5.68 -1.50
C ASP A 144 -10.17 -6.45 -1.97
N VAL A 145 -9.12 -6.50 -1.17
CA VAL A 145 -7.85 -7.15 -1.52
C VAL A 145 -7.56 -8.33 -0.62
N SER A 146 -7.20 -9.47 -1.21
CA SER A 146 -6.59 -10.60 -0.52
C SER A 146 -5.37 -11.11 -1.27
N TYR A 147 -4.43 -11.71 -0.52
CA TYR A 147 -3.19 -12.30 -1.05
C TYR A 147 -2.97 -13.63 -0.36
N ASP A 148 -3.41 -14.70 -1.02
CA ASP A 148 -3.56 -16.01 -0.42
C ASP A 148 -2.56 -17.01 -1.03
N PHE A 149 -1.93 -17.80 -0.16
CA PHE A 149 -1.00 -18.85 -0.56
C PHE A 149 -1.71 -19.93 -1.37
N VAL A 150 -1.13 -20.34 -2.51
CA VAL A 150 -1.65 -21.36 -3.41
C VAL A 150 -0.79 -22.62 -3.37
N SER A 151 0.52 -22.48 -3.63
CA SER A 151 1.42 -23.62 -3.72
C SER A 151 2.87 -23.24 -3.40
N SER A 152 3.67 -24.24 -3.05
CA SER A 152 5.11 -24.07 -2.85
C SER A 152 5.87 -25.25 -3.45
N GLN A 153 6.97 -24.96 -4.12
CA GLN A 153 7.92 -25.97 -4.59
C GLN A 153 9.34 -25.45 -4.45
N THR A 154 10.28 -26.35 -4.19
CA THR A 154 11.72 -25.99 -4.17
C THR A 154 12.43 -26.68 -5.32
N VAL A 155 13.07 -25.89 -6.16
CA VAL A 155 13.85 -26.37 -7.34
C VAL A 155 15.18 -25.64 -7.31
N ASP A 156 16.29 -26.39 -7.41
CA ASP A 156 17.66 -25.88 -7.44
C ASP A 156 17.99 -24.88 -6.32
N GLY A 157 17.50 -25.15 -5.09
CA GLY A 157 17.72 -24.29 -3.94
C GLY A 157 16.87 -23.03 -3.87
N ILE A 158 15.98 -22.82 -4.85
CA ILE A 158 15.04 -21.71 -4.88
C ILE A 158 13.66 -22.22 -4.45
N THR A 159 13.10 -21.64 -3.40
CA THR A 159 11.71 -21.91 -3.00
C THR A 159 10.78 -20.96 -3.76
N LYS A 160 9.91 -21.53 -4.58
CA LYS A 160 8.91 -20.83 -5.39
C LYS A 160 7.56 -20.94 -4.71
N ASN A 161 7.05 -19.85 -4.16
CA ASN A 161 5.74 -19.78 -3.55
C ASN A 161 4.79 -19.02 -4.45
N ASP A 162 3.72 -19.64 -4.89
CA ASP A 162 2.67 -19.00 -5.68
C ASP A 162 1.57 -18.50 -4.77
N TYR A 163 1.13 -17.26 -5.01
CA TYR A 163 0.05 -16.61 -4.30
C TYR A 163 -0.99 -16.10 -5.30
N GLU A 164 -2.27 -16.23 -4.94
CA GLU A 164 -3.37 -15.57 -5.64
C GLU A 164 -3.58 -14.17 -5.03
N LEU A 165 -3.39 -13.15 -5.84
CA LEU A 165 -3.81 -11.78 -5.56
C LEU A 165 -5.21 -11.61 -6.13
N LYS A 166 -6.20 -11.44 -5.25
CA LYS A 166 -7.59 -11.22 -5.62
C LYS A 166 -8.02 -9.81 -5.25
N LEU A 167 -8.55 -9.09 -6.24
CA LEU A 167 -9.13 -7.76 -6.08
C LEU A 167 -10.58 -7.82 -6.53
N LYS A 168 -11.54 -7.42 -5.68
CA LYS A 168 -12.96 -7.52 -6.02
C LYS A 168 -13.84 -6.48 -5.34
N ASN A 169 -14.94 -6.15 -6.00
CA ASN A 169 -16.13 -5.52 -5.43
C ASN A 169 -17.40 -6.11 -6.06
N GLU A 170 -18.50 -5.39 -6.08
CA GLU A 170 -19.76 -5.85 -6.67
C GLU A 170 -19.72 -5.96 -8.21
N THR A 171 -18.84 -5.21 -8.88
CA THR A 171 -18.79 -5.09 -10.35
C THR A 171 -17.50 -5.59 -10.98
N VAL A 172 -16.43 -5.69 -10.21
CA VAL A 172 -15.07 -6.06 -10.66
C VAL A 172 -14.55 -7.25 -9.88
N GLU A 173 -13.99 -8.22 -10.58
CA GLU A 173 -13.20 -9.31 -9.98
C GLU A 173 -11.94 -9.56 -10.82
N LEU A 174 -10.77 -9.39 -10.22
CA LEU A 174 -9.45 -9.61 -10.80
C LEU A 174 -8.72 -10.68 -9.99
N LYS A 175 -8.01 -11.57 -10.68
CA LYS A 175 -7.23 -12.65 -10.05
C LYS A 175 -5.89 -12.77 -10.74
N ALA A 176 -4.84 -12.32 -10.10
CA ALA A 176 -3.48 -12.46 -10.57
C ALA A 176 -2.74 -13.55 -9.79
N ILE A 177 -1.79 -14.21 -10.42
CA ILE A 177 -0.87 -15.14 -9.75
C ILE A 177 0.52 -14.50 -9.70
N VAL A 178 0.98 -14.28 -8.48
CA VAL A 178 2.31 -13.73 -8.21
C VAL A 178 3.15 -14.80 -7.52
N ARG A 179 4.34 -15.04 -8.06
CA ARG A 179 5.33 -15.97 -7.51
C ARG A 179 6.39 -15.22 -6.72
N GLU A 180 6.65 -15.68 -5.51
CA GLU A 180 7.78 -15.28 -4.70
C GLU A 180 8.91 -16.30 -4.86
N ASN A 181 9.97 -15.95 -5.57
CA ASN A 181 11.19 -16.74 -5.70
C ASN A 181 12.11 -16.40 -4.52
N LYS A 182 12.12 -17.26 -3.50
CA LYS A 182 12.92 -17.07 -2.28
C LYS A 182 14.22 -17.87 -2.37
N THR A 183 15.34 -17.17 -2.26
CA THR A 183 16.67 -17.75 -2.11
C THR A 183 17.24 -17.48 -0.72
N VAL A 184 17.95 -18.44 -0.15
CA VAL A 184 18.64 -18.28 1.13
C VAL A 184 20.10 -18.60 0.89
N THR A 185 20.98 -17.60 1.03
CA THR A 185 22.42 -17.76 0.89
C THR A 185 23.07 -17.29 2.19
N HIS A 186 23.62 -18.23 2.94
CA HIS A 186 24.07 -18.00 4.31
C HIS A 186 22.91 -17.46 5.17
N ASN A 187 23.02 -16.22 5.67
CA ASN A 187 21.99 -15.56 6.50
C ASN A 187 21.17 -14.52 5.73
N VAL A 188 21.35 -14.43 4.40
CA VAL A 188 20.64 -13.48 3.53
C VAL A 188 19.45 -14.19 2.88
N VAL A 189 18.28 -13.62 3.07
CA VAL A 189 17.05 -14.03 2.40
C VAL A 189 16.76 -13.01 1.31
N ASP A 190 16.77 -13.44 0.05
CA ASP A 190 16.35 -12.64 -1.10
C ASP A 190 15.01 -13.15 -1.61
N ILE A 191 14.07 -12.24 -1.89
CA ILE A 191 12.75 -12.55 -2.46
C ILE A 191 12.56 -11.72 -3.73
N LYS A 192 12.41 -12.42 -4.86
CA LYS A 192 12.09 -11.81 -6.15
C LYS A 192 10.66 -12.15 -6.54
N TYR A 193 9.92 -11.13 -6.93
CA TYR A 193 8.53 -11.27 -7.36
C TYR A 193 8.46 -11.44 -8.87
N GLU A 194 7.66 -12.40 -9.33
CA GLU A 194 7.40 -12.70 -10.73
C GLU A 194 5.89 -12.79 -10.96
N ILE A 195 5.38 -12.20 -12.04
CA ILE A 195 3.99 -12.31 -12.43
C ILE A 195 3.84 -13.55 -13.32
N ILE A 196 3.06 -14.52 -12.84
CA ILE A 196 2.72 -15.72 -13.62
C ILE A 196 1.47 -15.46 -14.46
N ASP A 197 0.49 -14.75 -13.87
CA ASP A 197 -0.72 -14.29 -14.54
C ASP A 197 -1.09 -12.92 -13.95
N ASN A 198 -1.32 -11.91 -14.78
CA ASN A 198 -1.65 -10.57 -14.34
C ASN A 198 -3.14 -10.37 -14.04
N GLY A 199 -4.04 -11.28 -14.47
CA GLY A 199 -5.47 -11.27 -14.13
C GLY A 199 -6.22 -10.00 -14.48
N GLY A 200 -5.80 -9.24 -15.51
CA GLY A 200 -6.39 -7.96 -15.89
C GLY A 200 -5.80 -6.74 -15.15
N ILE A 201 -4.73 -6.93 -14.37
CA ILE A 201 -3.96 -5.85 -13.75
C ILE A 201 -2.88 -5.37 -14.74
N ALA A 202 -2.75 -4.06 -14.92
CA ALA A 202 -1.82 -3.46 -15.88
C ALA A 202 -0.36 -3.52 -15.40
N PHE A 203 0.57 -3.51 -16.34
CA PHE A 203 2.02 -3.44 -16.09
C PHE A 203 2.51 -4.54 -15.12
N ASP A 204 3.41 -4.15 -14.23
CA ASP A 204 3.89 -4.97 -13.12
C ASP A 204 3.18 -4.68 -11.78
N HIS A 205 1.99 -4.04 -11.83
CA HIS A 205 1.27 -3.58 -10.65
C HIS A 205 0.84 -4.72 -9.72
N ALA A 206 0.53 -5.91 -10.24
CA ALA A 206 0.25 -7.07 -9.37
C ALA A 206 1.44 -7.39 -8.45
N LYS A 207 2.68 -7.27 -8.95
CA LYS A 207 3.92 -7.45 -8.20
C LYS A 207 4.10 -6.35 -7.14
N ILE A 208 3.81 -5.10 -7.51
CA ILE A 208 3.89 -3.95 -6.61
C ILE A 208 2.89 -4.09 -5.45
N ILE A 209 1.64 -4.50 -5.74
CA ILE A 209 0.60 -4.74 -4.74
C ILE A 209 1.01 -5.88 -3.79
N ALA A 210 1.50 -7.00 -4.31
CA ALA A 210 1.96 -8.14 -3.50
C ALA A 210 3.08 -7.71 -2.54
N TYR A 211 4.06 -6.96 -3.03
CA TYR A 211 5.14 -6.40 -2.20
C TYR A 211 4.61 -5.46 -1.12
N GLY A 212 3.64 -4.57 -1.46
CA GLY A 212 3.03 -3.65 -0.52
C GLY A 212 2.27 -4.37 0.60
N LEU A 213 1.50 -5.40 0.26
CA LEU A 213 0.79 -6.24 1.24
C LEU A 213 1.77 -6.96 2.18
N HIS A 214 2.87 -7.50 1.63
CA HIS A 214 3.93 -8.09 2.44
C HIS A 214 4.56 -7.06 3.39
N ARG A 215 4.87 -5.85 2.90
CA ARG A 215 5.41 -4.76 3.71
C ARG A 215 4.46 -4.35 4.83
N LEU A 216 3.17 -4.15 4.51
CA LEU A 216 2.14 -3.79 5.48
C LEU A 216 2.01 -4.85 6.57
N LYS A 217 1.94 -6.14 6.16
CA LYS A 217 1.87 -7.28 7.08
C LYS A 217 3.08 -7.38 8.02
N THR A 218 4.29 -7.16 7.50
CA THR A 218 5.50 -7.20 8.30
C THR A 218 5.56 -6.01 9.26
N LYS A 219 5.24 -4.81 8.77
CA LYS A 219 5.37 -3.57 9.53
C LYS A 219 4.37 -3.44 10.66
N VAL A 220 3.14 -3.96 10.50
CA VAL A 220 2.10 -3.90 11.53
C VAL A 220 2.47 -4.64 12.82
N GLU A 221 3.39 -5.58 12.77
CA GLU A 221 3.80 -6.37 13.95
C GLU A 221 4.64 -5.56 14.96
N TRP A 222 5.34 -4.50 14.51
CA TRP A 222 6.28 -3.73 15.33
C TRP A 222 6.13 -2.20 15.26
N SER A 223 5.18 -1.69 14.50
CA SER A 223 4.94 -0.25 14.35
C SER A 223 3.48 0.13 14.61
N ASP A 224 3.24 1.43 14.58
CA ASP A 224 1.94 2.07 14.73
C ASP A 224 1.14 2.17 13.40
N ILE A 225 1.61 1.55 12.35
CA ILE A 225 1.07 1.71 10.98
C ILE A 225 -0.44 1.44 10.88
N ALA A 226 -0.98 0.50 11.67
CA ALA A 226 -2.41 0.16 11.67
C ALA A 226 -3.30 1.32 12.11
N PHE A 227 -2.78 2.24 12.93
CA PHE A 227 -3.57 3.38 13.43
C PHE A 227 -3.93 4.37 12.32
N HIS A 228 -3.14 4.43 11.24
CA HIS A 228 -3.44 5.27 10.08
C HIS A 228 -4.65 4.78 9.24
N LEU A 229 -5.15 3.57 9.54
CA LEU A 229 -6.38 3.01 8.98
C LEU A 229 -7.59 3.18 9.92
N MET A 230 -7.36 3.76 11.11
CA MET A 230 -8.39 3.94 12.12
C MET A 230 -8.96 5.36 12.10
N PRO A 231 -10.22 5.55 12.49
CA PRO A 231 -10.71 6.88 12.82
C PRO A 231 -10.03 7.41 14.09
N ASP A 232 -10.17 8.71 14.36
CA ASP A 232 -9.60 9.34 15.56
C ASP A 232 -10.03 8.68 16.87
N GLU A 233 -11.31 8.26 16.95
CA GLU A 233 -11.89 7.58 18.10
C GLU A 233 -12.34 6.17 17.71
N PHE A 234 -11.85 5.15 18.40
CA PHE A 234 -12.09 3.74 18.05
C PHE A 234 -12.14 2.86 19.28
N THR A 235 -12.74 1.68 19.15
CA THR A 235 -12.66 0.64 20.18
C THR A 235 -11.43 -0.24 19.98
N ILE A 236 -10.95 -0.89 21.06
CA ILE A 236 -9.87 -1.85 20.94
C ILE A 236 -10.26 -3.08 20.08
N GLY A 237 -11.57 -3.36 20.00
CA GLY A 237 -12.10 -4.39 19.09
C GLY A 237 -11.92 -4.01 17.62
N ASP A 238 -12.21 -2.74 17.27
CA ASP A 238 -11.98 -2.25 15.91
C ASP A 238 -10.52 -2.35 15.49
N LEU A 239 -9.61 -1.95 16.37
CA LEU A 239 -8.17 -2.07 16.13
C LEU A 239 -7.74 -3.53 15.98
N GLN A 240 -8.26 -4.43 16.82
CA GLN A 240 -7.98 -5.88 16.73
C GLN A 240 -8.43 -6.46 15.39
N ASP A 241 -9.57 -6.02 14.88
CA ASP A 241 -10.08 -6.45 13.57
C ASP A 241 -9.16 -5.99 12.43
N VAL A 242 -8.67 -4.73 12.47
CA VAL A 242 -7.71 -4.21 11.48
C VAL A 242 -6.43 -5.04 11.48
N TYR A 243 -5.88 -5.33 12.66
CA TYR A 243 -4.72 -6.21 12.77
C TYR A 243 -4.99 -7.62 12.24
N SER A 244 -6.18 -8.17 12.52
CA SER A 244 -6.56 -9.50 12.04
C SER A 244 -6.67 -9.55 10.51
N LEU A 245 -7.20 -8.49 9.90
CA LEU A 245 -7.29 -8.34 8.44
C LEU A 245 -5.90 -8.27 7.79
N ILE A 246 -5.04 -7.37 8.27
CA ILE A 246 -3.70 -7.18 7.71
C ILE A 246 -2.87 -8.46 7.84
N LEU A 247 -2.94 -9.13 8.99
CA LEU A 247 -2.16 -10.34 9.27
C LEU A 247 -2.77 -11.60 8.67
N ASN A 248 -4.00 -11.53 8.19
CA ASN A 248 -4.81 -12.67 7.74
C ASN A 248 -4.85 -13.80 8.78
N LYS A 249 -5.01 -13.44 10.06
CA LYS A 249 -5.09 -14.41 11.17
C LYS A 249 -5.97 -13.89 12.31
N LYS A 250 -6.63 -14.85 13.00
CA LYS A 250 -7.40 -14.52 14.21
C LYS A 250 -6.46 -14.13 15.36
N ILE A 251 -6.69 -12.99 15.96
CA ILE A 251 -5.92 -12.46 17.08
C ILE A 251 -6.64 -12.75 18.41
N ILE A 252 -5.89 -13.18 19.43
CA ILE A 252 -6.41 -13.47 20.77
C ILE A 252 -6.54 -12.18 21.57
N ALA A 253 -7.75 -11.78 21.90
CA ALA A 253 -8.08 -10.48 22.51
C ALA A 253 -7.30 -10.12 23.78
N PRO A 254 -7.12 -10.98 24.81
CA PRO A 254 -6.37 -10.63 26.01
C PRO A 254 -4.90 -10.27 25.72
N ASN A 255 -4.24 -11.04 24.88
CA ASN A 255 -2.84 -10.79 24.49
C ASN A 255 -2.70 -9.50 23.68
N PHE A 256 -3.64 -9.25 22.77
CA PHE A 256 -3.69 -8.04 21.97
C PHE A 256 -3.86 -6.79 22.84
N ARG A 257 -4.84 -6.79 23.76
CA ARG A 257 -5.07 -5.69 24.70
C ARG A 257 -3.82 -5.34 25.50
N ARG A 258 -3.12 -6.35 26.03
CA ARG A 258 -1.88 -6.16 26.77
C ARG A 258 -0.79 -5.54 25.91
N LYS A 259 -0.64 -6.02 24.66
CA LYS A 259 0.35 -5.51 23.71
C LYS A 259 0.08 -4.07 23.31
N MET A 260 -1.19 -3.68 23.12
CA MET A 260 -1.57 -2.35 22.61
C MET A 260 -1.71 -1.29 23.71
N LYS A 261 -1.73 -1.67 25.00
CA LYS A 261 -2.07 -0.78 26.13
C LYS A 261 -1.31 0.55 26.12
N HIS A 262 -0.01 0.53 25.84
CA HIS A 262 0.85 1.72 25.84
C HIS A 262 0.64 2.63 24.61
N MET A 263 0.02 2.10 23.55
CA MET A 263 -0.28 2.85 22.33
C MET A 263 -1.67 3.50 22.36
N LEU A 264 -2.42 3.36 23.47
CA LEU A 264 -3.82 3.76 23.57
C LEU A 264 -4.03 4.77 24.72
N LEU A 265 -4.67 5.89 24.40
CA LEU A 265 -5.17 6.85 25.36
C LEU A 265 -6.68 6.64 25.53
N PRO A 266 -7.17 6.23 26.72
CA PRO A 266 -8.60 6.12 26.97
C PRO A 266 -9.24 7.52 26.97
N ILE A 267 -10.41 7.64 26.37
CA ILE A 267 -11.21 8.86 26.42
C ILE A 267 -12.47 8.59 27.24
N ASN A 268 -13.02 9.62 27.87
CA ASN A 268 -14.21 9.49 28.71
C ASN A 268 -15.49 9.43 27.84
N LYS A 269 -15.50 8.46 26.90
CA LYS A 269 -16.61 8.17 26.00
C LYS A 269 -16.73 6.67 25.79
N GLU A 270 -17.93 6.22 25.58
CA GLU A 270 -18.27 4.84 25.18
C GLU A 270 -19.05 4.86 23.87
N THR A 271 -19.10 3.72 23.18
CA THR A 271 -19.98 3.57 22.02
C THR A 271 -21.44 3.70 22.44
N GLU A 272 -22.30 4.18 21.52
CA GLU A 272 -23.74 4.15 21.74
C GLU A 272 -24.25 2.72 21.98
N GLU A 273 -25.24 2.57 22.85
CA GLU A 273 -25.90 1.28 23.09
C GLU A 273 -26.53 0.78 21.80
N ALA A 274 -25.94 -0.25 21.21
CA ALA A 274 -26.59 -1.01 20.14
C ALA A 274 -27.32 -2.21 20.75
N ALA A 275 -28.53 -2.51 20.27
CA ALA A 275 -29.35 -3.59 20.79
C ALA A 275 -28.57 -4.91 20.92
N GLY A 276 -28.25 -5.31 22.15
CA GLY A 276 -27.58 -6.56 22.49
C GLY A 276 -26.07 -6.51 22.75
N HIS A 277 -25.44 -5.33 22.72
CA HIS A 277 -24.01 -5.17 23.04
C HIS A 277 -23.83 -4.15 24.18
N ARG A 278 -22.96 -4.48 25.15
CA ARG A 278 -22.52 -3.50 26.17
C ARG A 278 -21.75 -2.37 25.48
N PRO A 279 -21.95 -1.11 25.91
CA PRO A 279 -21.11 0.01 25.49
C PRO A 279 -19.62 -0.33 25.66
N ALA A 280 -18.82 0.02 24.66
CA ALA A 280 -17.39 -0.24 24.65
C ALA A 280 -16.62 1.07 24.83
N GLN A 281 -15.60 1.06 25.68
CA GLN A 281 -14.67 2.17 25.88
C GLN A 281 -14.03 2.58 24.56
N LEU A 282 -14.03 3.89 24.29
CA LEU A 282 -13.31 4.48 23.16
C LEU A 282 -11.90 4.92 23.56
N PHE A 283 -11.04 4.88 22.56
CA PHE A 283 -9.62 5.22 22.68
C PHE A 283 -9.18 6.13 21.53
N LYS A 284 -8.08 6.85 21.76
CA LYS A 284 -7.27 7.54 20.73
C LYS A 284 -5.89 6.92 20.68
N PHE A 285 -5.20 7.13 19.57
CA PHE A 285 -3.79 6.77 19.45
C PHE A 285 -2.92 7.64 20.35
N ASN A 286 -1.94 7.04 21.05
CA ASN A 286 -0.93 7.74 21.83
C ASN A 286 0.30 8.04 20.95
N PRO A 287 0.52 9.26 20.47
CA PRO A 287 1.67 9.57 19.62
C PRO A 287 3.02 9.43 20.36
N ASN A 288 3.01 9.52 21.68
CA ASN A 288 4.24 9.44 22.53
C ASN A 288 4.54 8.02 23.03
N TRP A 289 3.88 7.00 22.47
CA TRP A 289 4.00 5.62 22.94
C TRP A 289 5.42 5.03 22.93
N ARG A 290 6.34 5.61 22.15
CA ARG A 290 7.76 5.20 22.09
C ARG A 290 8.56 5.79 23.21
N GLU A 291 8.27 7.03 23.62
CA GLU A 291 8.98 7.75 24.69
C GLU A 291 8.70 7.11 26.06
N GLU A 292 7.52 6.54 26.27
CA GLU A 292 7.14 5.82 27.50
C GLU A 292 7.86 4.44 27.64
N LYS A 293 8.60 3.98 26.62
CA LYS A 293 9.34 2.71 26.62
C LYS A 293 10.82 2.83 26.98
N GLU A 294 11.37 4.02 27.09
CA GLU A 294 12.79 4.24 27.38
C GLU A 294 13.18 4.08 28.87
N GLU A 295 12.29 3.57 29.71
CA GLU A 295 12.61 3.12 31.08
C GLU A 295 12.99 1.61 31.11
N PHE A 296 14.01 1.21 30.29
CA PHE A 296 14.67 -0.10 30.44
C PHE A 296 16.18 0.06 30.53
#